data_1aa969b6ad2d0e2dd92b6f53863b7b25
#
_entry.id   1aa969b6ad2d0e2dd92b6f53863b7b25
#
_cell.length_a   1.000
_cell.length_b   1.000
_cell.length_c   1.000
_cell.angle_alpha   90.00
_cell.angle_beta   90.00
_cell.angle_gamma   90.00
#
_symmetry.space_group_name_H-M   'P 1'
#
loop_
_entity.id
_entity.type
_entity.pdbx_description
1 polymer ?
#
loop_
_entity_poly.entity_id
_entity_poly.type
_entity_poly.pdbx_seq_one_letter_code
_entity_poly.pdbx_strand_id
1 'polypeptide(L)'
;MKKSSLLFILLIIFLSCGYKPSAQYAKKLVGEKVYTEVDVSLSDPENAVLTKDALNMALQTRLKRRVSKSKNADSSIFVLYKDIRFIPLQYDRNGYVVFYQAHITLDFTFKKEKIVEKRKIVGRFEFPIRPSAIISNDLRLKAIEKGSLKALDEFISYLSVKGLLLDEQ
;
A
#
# COMPACT_ATOMS: atom_id res chain seq x y z
N MET A 1 -17.72 8.55 -49.43
CA MET A 1 -16.68 9.39 -48.83
C MET A 1 -17.06 10.04 -47.50
N LYS A 2 -18.26 10.60 -47.30
CA LYS A 2 -18.70 11.25 -46.02
C LYS A 2 -18.75 10.31 -44.80
N LYS A 3 -19.14 9.03 -44.97
CA LYS A 3 -19.24 8.04 -43.87
C LYS A 3 -17.85 7.63 -43.31
N SER A 4 -16.84 7.55 -44.18
CA SER A 4 -15.45 7.20 -43.78
C SER A 4 -14.79 8.33 -42.97
N SER A 5 -15.10 9.61 -43.31
CA SER A 5 -14.59 10.77 -42.57
C SER A 5 -15.20 10.86 -41.16
N LEU A 6 -16.46 10.51 -41.00
CA LEU A 6 -17.13 10.49 -39.69
C LEU A 6 -16.56 9.42 -38.76
N LEU A 7 -16.24 8.24 -39.33
CA LEU A 7 -15.62 7.14 -38.57
C LEU A 7 -14.20 7.51 -38.10
N PHE A 8 -13.45 8.24 -38.92
CA PHE A 8 -12.09 8.70 -38.58
C PHE A 8 -12.10 9.77 -37.47
N ILE A 9 -13.06 10.69 -37.49
CA ILE A 9 -13.25 11.69 -36.44
C ILE A 9 -13.65 11.00 -35.11
N LEU A 10 -14.53 10.01 -35.16
CA LEU A 10 -14.92 9.24 -33.97
C LEU A 10 -13.73 8.50 -33.36
N LEU A 11 -12.84 7.93 -34.18
CA LEU A 11 -11.63 7.23 -33.73
C LEU A 11 -10.65 8.16 -33.02
N ILE A 12 -10.51 9.42 -33.45
CA ILE A 12 -9.63 10.42 -32.84
C ILE A 12 -10.12 10.81 -31.44
N ILE A 13 -11.44 10.85 -31.22
CA ILE A 13 -12.03 11.18 -29.90
C ILE A 13 -11.70 10.12 -28.86
N PHE A 14 -11.61 8.83 -29.23
CA PHE A 14 -11.22 7.75 -28.33
C PHE A 14 -9.74 7.73 -27.96
N LEU A 15 -8.87 8.36 -28.75
CA LEU A 15 -7.44 8.47 -28.48
C LEU A 15 -7.08 9.61 -27.51
N SER A 16 -8.03 10.50 -27.20
CA SER A 16 -7.83 11.68 -26.36
C SER A 16 -7.95 11.42 -24.85
N CYS A 17 -8.08 10.18 -24.41
CA CYS A 17 -8.12 9.89 -22.97
C CYS A 17 -6.71 10.02 -22.38
N GLY A 18 -6.32 11.23 -22.03
CA GLY A 18 -5.03 11.58 -21.39
C GLY A 18 -4.92 11.08 -19.95
N TYR A 19 -5.15 9.79 -19.71
CA TYR A 19 -4.98 9.17 -18.41
C TYR A 19 -3.50 9.18 -18.02
N LYS A 20 -3.11 10.11 -17.14
CA LYS A 20 -1.81 10.08 -16.48
C LYS A 20 -1.91 9.11 -15.29
N PRO A 21 -1.13 8.02 -15.24
CA PRO A 21 -1.14 7.12 -14.09
C PRO A 21 -0.84 7.87 -12.80
N SER A 22 -1.70 7.76 -11.81
CA SER A 22 -1.56 8.42 -10.49
C SER A 22 -0.18 8.18 -9.85
N ALA A 23 0.42 7.02 -10.11
CA ALA A 23 1.77 6.70 -9.68
C ALA A 23 2.86 7.68 -10.14
N GLN A 24 2.65 8.48 -11.21
CA GLN A 24 3.63 9.48 -11.66
C GLN A 24 3.76 10.63 -10.65
N TYR A 25 2.67 11.07 -10.05
CA TYR A 25 2.67 12.14 -9.05
C TYR A 25 3.32 11.69 -7.75
N ALA A 26 3.04 10.47 -7.30
CA ALA A 26 3.78 9.89 -6.17
C ALA A 26 5.28 9.82 -6.46
N LYS A 27 5.66 9.46 -7.69
CA LYS A 27 7.08 9.38 -8.11
C LYS A 27 7.80 10.73 -8.00
N LYS A 28 7.18 11.82 -8.44
CA LYS A 28 7.74 13.17 -8.31
C LYS A 28 7.91 13.56 -6.85
N LEU A 29 6.88 13.32 -6.02
CA LEU A 29 6.90 13.62 -4.61
C LEU A 29 7.96 12.82 -3.87
N VAL A 30 8.06 11.52 -4.11
CA VAL A 30 8.93 10.60 -3.37
C VAL A 30 10.41 10.74 -3.76
N GLY A 31 10.74 11.14 -5.01
CA GLY A 31 12.13 11.21 -5.50
C GLY A 31 12.64 9.85 -5.99
N GLU A 32 13.94 9.73 -6.29
CA GLU A 32 14.54 8.50 -6.83
C GLU A 32 15.05 7.55 -5.76
N LYS A 33 15.64 8.09 -4.69
CA LYS A 33 16.19 7.34 -3.57
C LYS A 33 15.34 7.55 -2.34
N VAL A 34 14.81 6.48 -1.79
CA VAL A 34 13.94 6.51 -0.61
C VAL A 34 14.59 5.76 0.54
N TYR A 35 14.79 6.42 1.66
CA TYR A 35 15.16 5.75 2.91
C TYR A 35 13.92 5.18 3.55
N THR A 36 13.97 3.92 3.96
CA THR A 36 12.85 3.24 4.62
C THR A 36 13.30 2.71 5.97
N GLU A 37 12.50 2.99 6.98
CA GLU A 37 12.69 2.47 8.32
C GLU A 37 11.36 1.97 8.85
N VAL A 38 11.34 0.72 9.30
CA VAL A 38 10.18 0.14 9.97
C VAL A 38 10.53 -0.01 11.43
N ASP A 39 9.79 0.68 12.27
CA ASP A 39 9.87 0.57 13.70
C ASP A 39 8.85 -0.44 14.21
N VAL A 40 9.21 -1.12 15.29
CA VAL A 40 8.44 -2.23 15.83
C VAL A 40 8.05 -1.89 17.23
N SER A 41 6.80 -2.19 17.56
CA SER A 41 6.45 -2.42 18.96
C SER A 41 7.33 -3.58 19.49
N LEU A 42 8.02 -3.35 20.60
CA LEU A 42 8.91 -4.34 21.25
C LEU A 42 8.23 -5.70 21.53
N SER A 43 6.91 -5.75 21.44
CA SER A 43 6.10 -6.94 21.64
C SER A 43 6.06 -7.91 20.47
N ASP A 44 6.48 -7.52 19.26
CA ASP A 44 6.35 -8.38 18.06
C ASP A 44 7.38 -8.05 16.97
N PRO A 45 8.68 -8.37 17.20
CA PRO A 45 9.77 -8.02 16.26
C PRO A 45 9.67 -8.76 14.92
N GLU A 46 9.09 -9.97 14.89
CA GLU A 46 8.97 -10.78 13.69
C GLU A 46 8.08 -10.11 12.64
N ASN A 47 7.00 -9.49 13.06
CA ASN A 47 6.05 -8.81 12.18
C ASN A 47 6.63 -7.55 11.50
N ALA A 48 7.67 -6.96 12.08
CA ALA A 48 8.34 -5.80 11.49
C ALA A 48 9.18 -6.15 10.28
N VAL A 49 9.86 -7.27 10.31
CA VAL A 49 10.65 -7.73 9.15
C VAL A 49 9.73 -7.91 7.97
N LEU A 50 8.58 -8.56 8.16
CA LEU A 50 7.58 -8.74 7.11
C LEU A 50 7.02 -7.43 6.58
N THR A 51 6.75 -6.46 7.48
CA THR A 51 6.27 -5.13 7.08
C THR A 51 7.35 -4.37 6.31
N LYS A 52 8.61 -4.46 6.72
CA LYS A 52 9.74 -3.84 6.02
C LYS A 52 9.94 -4.41 4.62
N ASP A 53 9.87 -5.73 4.48
CA ASP A 53 9.99 -6.40 3.19
C ASP A 53 8.82 -6.04 2.28
N ALA A 54 7.60 -5.98 2.82
CA ALA A 54 6.41 -5.53 2.09
C ALA A 54 6.56 -4.08 1.60
N LEU A 55 7.06 -3.17 2.44
CA LEU A 55 7.35 -1.78 2.07
C LEU A 55 8.37 -1.68 0.94
N ASN A 56 9.49 -2.37 1.08
CA ASN A 56 10.56 -2.36 0.07
C ASN A 56 10.06 -2.91 -1.27
N MET A 57 9.30 -4.01 -1.24
CA MET A 57 8.70 -4.60 -2.44
C MET A 57 7.70 -3.63 -3.09
N ALA A 58 6.86 -2.95 -2.31
CA ALA A 58 5.89 -1.97 -2.83
C ALA A 58 6.60 -0.78 -3.50
N LEU A 59 7.65 -0.23 -2.90
CA LEU A 59 8.43 0.85 -3.47
C LEU A 59 9.12 0.46 -4.77
N GLN A 60 9.70 -0.74 -4.83
CA GLN A 60 10.36 -1.25 -6.03
C GLN A 60 9.36 -1.55 -7.15
N THR A 61 8.26 -2.23 -6.85
CA THR A 61 7.30 -2.70 -7.85
C THR A 61 6.30 -1.63 -8.27
N ARG A 62 5.79 -0.83 -7.34
CA ARG A 62 4.75 0.18 -7.59
C ARG A 62 5.33 1.51 -8.03
N LEU A 63 6.33 2.00 -7.33
CA LEU A 63 6.95 3.29 -7.64
C LEU A 63 8.23 3.17 -8.48
N LYS A 64 8.78 1.96 -8.68
CA LYS A 64 10.07 1.73 -9.36
C LYS A 64 11.19 2.61 -8.75
N ARG A 65 11.26 2.68 -7.41
CA ARG A 65 12.22 3.50 -6.68
C ARG A 65 13.31 2.64 -6.03
N ARG A 66 14.47 3.25 -5.81
CA ARG A 66 15.59 2.59 -5.14
C ARG A 66 15.47 2.78 -3.64
N VAL A 67 15.45 1.68 -2.90
CA VAL A 67 15.53 1.73 -1.44
C VAL A 67 16.98 2.04 -1.04
N SER A 68 17.17 3.12 -0.32
CA SER A 68 18.48 3.54 0.20
C SER A 68 18.67 3.05 1.62
N LYS A 69 19.89 2.61 1.94
CA LYS A 69 20.31 2.33 3.33
C LYS A 69 20.79 3.62 4.04
N SER A 70 21.02 4.68 3.31
CA SER A 70 21.53 5.95 3.83
C SER A 70 20.38 6.93 4.06
N LYS A 71 20.45 7.65 5.19
CA LYS A 71 19.54 8.78 5.48
C LYS A 71 19.70 9.96 4.50
N ASN A 72 20.77 9.97 3.67
CA ASN A 72 20.98 10.95 2.60
C ASN A 72 20.19 10.55 1.32
N ALA A 73 18.93 10.19 1.47
CA ALA A 73 18.01 9.91 0.40
C ALA A 73 17.15 11.16 0.09
N ASP A 74 16.52 11.17 -1.08
CA ASP A 74 15.66 12.28 -1.50
C ASP A 74 14.44 12.43 -0.58
N SER A 75 13.98 11.32 -0.03
CA SER A 75 12.90 11.28 0.94
C SER A 75 13.05 10.10 1.91
N SER A 76 12.27 10.12 2.97
CA SER A 76 12.23 9.02 3.94
C SER A 76 10.79 8.62 4.26
N ILE A 77 10.57 7.33 4.42
CA ILE A 77 9.32 6.72 4.86
C ILE A 77 9.59 5.92 6.13
N PHE A 78 9.01 6.38 7.22
CA PHE A 78 9.02 5.67 8.50
C PHE A 78 7.68 4.99 8.68
N VAL A 79 7.71 3.74 9.05
CA VAL A 79 6.50 2.95 9.31
C VAL A 79 6.58 2.39 10.72
N LEU A 80 5.56 2.67 11.52
CA LEU A 80 5.40 2.06 12.83
C LEU A 80 4.29 1.02 12.76
N TYR A 81 4.65 -0.24 12.94
CA TYR A 81 3.70 -1.33 13.11
C TYR A 81 3.04 -1.22 14.49
N LYS A 82 1.72 -1.07 14.53
CA LYS A 82 0.96 -0.89 15.79
C LYS A 82 0.39 -2.20 16.30
N ASP A 83 -0.52 -2.79 15.53
CA ASP A 83 -1.24 -3.99 15.93
C ASP A 83 -1.77 -4.80 14.75
N ILE A 84 -2.13 -6.05 15.04
CA ILE A 84 -2.95 -6.89 14.18
C ILE A 84 -4.16 -7.39 14.97
N ARG A 85 -5.34 -7.36 14.32
CA ARG A 85 -6.58 -7.92 14.84
C ARG A 85 -7.22 -8.83 13.81
N PHE A 86 -7.77 -9.95 14.27
CA PHE A 86 -8.52 -10.87 13.44
C PHE A 86 -10.00 -10.77 13.76
N ILE A 87 -10.80 -10.39 12.77
CA ILE A 87 -12.24 -10.16 12.90
C ILE A 87 -12.95 -11.31 12.18
N PRO A 88 -13.79 -12.10 12.88
CA PRO A 88 -14.62 -13.10 12.23
C PRO A 88 -15.60 -12.45 11.26
N LEU A 89 -15.68 -12.95 10.02
CA LEU A 89 -16.61 -12.47 9.00
C LEU A 89 -17.73 -13.47 8.73
N GLN A 90 -17.45 -14.77 8.82
CA GLN A 90 -18.41 -15.79 8.45
C GLN A 90 -18.33 -16.99 9.42
N TYR A 91 -19.49 -17.56 9.69
CA TYR A 91 -19.65 -18.75 10.52
C TYR A 91 -20.32 -19.86 9.70
N ASP A 92 -20.00 -21.10 10.02
CA ASP A 92 -20.71 -22.27 9.49
C ASP A 92 -22.05 -22.51 10.21
N ARG A 93 -22.77 -23.58 9.80
CA ARG A 93 -24.06 -23.94 10.42
C ARG A 93 -23.96 -24.36 11.89
N ASN A 94 -22.76 -24.72 12.35
CA ASN A 94 -22.49 -25.13 13.73
C ASN A 94 -21.97 -23.98 14.58
N GLY A 95 -21.87 -22.76 14.04
CA GLY A 95 -21.37 -21.58 14.73
C GLY A 95 -19.83 -21.45 14.75
N TYR A 96 -19.09 -22.26 14.03
CA TYR A 96 -17.63 -22.13 13.91
C TYR A 96 -17.26 -21.09 12.88
N VAL A 97 -16.26 -20.27 13.20
CA VAL A 97 -15.73 -19.30 12.26
C VAL A 97 -15.04 -20.02 11.11
N VAL A 98 -15.37 -19.66 9.88
CA VAL A 98 -14.79 -20.21 8.64
C VAL A 98 -14.09 -19.17 7.78
N PHE A 99 -14.25 -17.87 8.12
CA PHE A 99 -13.64 -16.79 7.38
C PHE A 99 -13.27 -15.63 8.32
N TYR A 100 -12.03 -15.15 8.21
CA TYR A 100 -11.52 -14.02 8.98
C TYR A 100 -11.07 -12.87 8.08
N GLN A 101 -11.12 -11.65 8.63
CA GLN A 101 -10.44 -10.48 8.10
C GLN A 101 -9.36 -10.05 9.09
N ALA A 102 -8.11 -10.03 8.65
CA ALA A 102 -7.01 -9.43 9.39
C ALA A 102 -7.01 -7.92 9.17
N HIS A 103 -6.91 -7.15 10.25
CA HIS A 103 -6.71 -5.70 10.25
C HIS A 103 -5.30 -5.41 10.75
N ILE A 104 -4.43 -4.91 9.88
CA ILE A 104 -3.07 -4.53 10.19
C ILE A 104 -3.00 -3.01 10.27
N THR A 105 -2.71 -2.47 11.45
CA THR A 105 -2.62 -1.02 11.68
C THR A 105 -1.18 -0.56 11.57
N LEU A 106 -0.93 0.35 10.61
CA LEU A 106 0.37 0.97 10.37
C LEU A 106 0.27 2.49 10.47
N ASP A 107 1.22 3.12 11.17
CA ASP A 107 1.40 4.57 11.16
C ASP A 107 2.56 4.91 10.23
N PHE A 108 2.28 5.68 9.17
CA PHE A 108 3.23 6.14 8.20
C PHE A 108 3.66 7.57 8.50
N THR A 109 4.95 7.85 8.36
CA THR A 109 5.50 9.22 8.34
C THR A 109 6.39 9.37 7.12
N PHE A 110 5.96 10.18 6.16
CA PHE A 110 6.75 10.59 5.00
C PHE A 110 7.43 11.90 5.28
N LYS A 111 8.72 12.02 4.91
CA LYS A 111 9.48 13.28 5.02
C LYS A 111 10.25 13.53 3.74
N LYS A 112 10.12 14.73 3.20
CA LYS A 112 10.95 15.25 2.11
C LYS A 112 11.12 16.75 2.29
N GLU A 113 12.34 17.22 2.49
CA GLU A 113 12.63 18.63 2.75
C GLU A 113 11.76 19.21 3.89
N LYS A 114 10.88 20.17 3.59
CA LYS A 114 9.92 20.76 4.54
C LYS A 114 8.59 20.01 4.62
N ILE A 115 8.36 19.04 3.74
CA ILE A 115 7.10 18.28 3.69
C ILE A 115 7.17 17.15 4.70
N VAL A 116 6.21 17.12 5.62
CA VAL A 116 6.02 16.02 6.57
C VAL A 116 4.56 15.60 6.54
N GLU A 117 4.31 14.36 6.13
CA GLU A 117 2.96 13.79 6.07
C GLU A 117 2.87 12.59 7.01
N LYS A 118 1.83 12.58 7.82
CA LYS A 118 1.56 11.47 8.75
C LYS A 118 0.19 10.86 8.46
N ARG A 119 0.12 9.53 8.37
CA ARG A 119 -1.13 8.80 8.15
C ARG A 119 -1.16 7.51 8.94
N LYS A 120 -2.31 7.26 9.55
CA LYS A 120 -2.66 5.97 10.14
C LYS A 120 -3.54 5.22 9.14
N ILE A 121 -3.11 4.04 8.73
CA ILE A 121 -3.80 3.24 7.71
C ILE A 121 -4.00 1.83 8.25
N VAL A 122 -5.15 1.24 7.93
CA VAL A 122 -5.50 -0.13 8.31
C VAL A 122 -5.61 -0.98 7.04
N GLY A 123 -4.58 -1.76 6.77
CA GLY A 123 -4.62 -2.76 5.70
C GLY A 123 -5.49 -3.94 6.09
N ARG A 124 -6.35 -4.40 5.17
CA ARG A 124 -7.29 -5.51 5.39
C ARG A 124 -6.97 -6.66 4.46
N PHE A 125 -6.95 -7.86 5.01
CA PHE A 125 -6.78 -9.09 4.25
C PHE A 125 -7.73 -10.17 4.75
N GLU A 126 -8.45 -10.79 3.84
CA GLU A 126 -9.45 -11.81 4.13
C GLU A 126 -8.92 -13.19 3.77
N PHE A 127 -9.22 -14.18 4.62
CA PHE A 127 -8.80 -15.55 4.39
C PHE A 127 -9.74 -16.57 5.05
N PRO A 128 -9.94 -17.72 4.40
CA PRO A 128 -10.70 -18.82 4.97
C PRO A 128 -9.87 -19.60 5.97
N ILE A 129 -10.55 -20.23 6.94
CA ILE A 129 -9.98 -21.28 7.79
C ILE A 129 -10.89 -22.52 7.75
N ARG A 130 -10.34 -23.68 8.15
CA ARG A 130 -11.14 -24.90 8.32
C ARG A 130 -12.04 -24.74 9.56
N PRO A 131 -13.26 -25.30 9.55
CA PRO A 131 -14.12 -25.32 10.74
C PRO A 131 -13.39 -25.91 11.95
N SER A 132 -13.61 -25.30 13.12
CA SER A 132 -12.96 -25.66 14.40
C SER A 132 -11.44 -25.49 14.44
N ALA A 133 -10.83 -24.88 13.40
CA ALA A 133 -9.40 -24.63 13.38
C ALA A 133 -9.06 -23.31 14.06
N ILE A 134 -7.86 -23.25 14.63
CA ILE A 134 -7.23 -22.00 15.06
C ILE A 134 -6.47 -21.38 13.86
N ILE A 135 -6.27 -20.08 13.88
CA ILE A 135 -5.43 -19.40 12.89
C ILE A 135 -3.99 -19.92 13.05
N SER A 136 -3.49 -20.64 12.04
CA SER A 136 -2.11 -21.14 12.05
C SER A 136 -1.10 -19.98 11.94
N ASN A 137 0.13 -20.22 12.35
CA ASN A 137 1.21 -19.23 12.23
C ASN A 137 1.41 -18.79 10.77
N ASP A 138 1.39 -19.71 9.81
CA ASP A 138 1.53 -19.42 8.37
C ASP A 138 0.43 -18.50 7.87
N LEU A 139 -0.84 -18.74 8.26
CA LEU A 139 -1.95 -17.86 7.90
C LEU A 139 -1.81 -16.49 8.54
N ARG A 140 -1.33 -16.43 9.79
CA ARG A 140 -1.05 -15.17 10.47
C ARG A 140 0.03 -14.37 9.74
N LEU A 141 1.17 -14.97 9.43
CA LEU A 141 2.27 -14.32 8.71
C LEU A 141 1.83 -13.84 7.33
N LYS A 142 1.11 -14.69 6.58
CA LYS A 142 0.53 -14.32 5.29
C LYS A 142 -0.45 -13.15 5.39
N ALA A 143 -1.27 -13.13 6.44
CA ALA A 143 -2.22 -12.04 6.67
C ALA A 143 -1.52 -10.72 6.97
N ILE A 144 -0.42 -10.75 7.74
CA ILE A 144 0.41 -9.57 8.02
C ILE A 144 1.04 -9.05 6.73
N GLU A 145 1.69 -9.93 5.95
CA GLU A 145 2.29 -9.55 4.67
C GLU A 145 1.25 -8.90 3.73
N LYS A 146 0.15 -9.58 3.47
CA LYS A 146 -0.87 -9.12 2.52
C LYS A 146 -1.61 -7.87 3.01
N GLY A 147 -1.93 -7.80 4.30
CA GLY A 147 -2.54 -6.62 4.90
C GLY A 147 -1.59 -5.42 4.89
N SER A 148 -0.30 -5.64 5.19
CA SER A 148 0.72 -4.58 5.10
C SER A 148 0.86 -4.04 3.68
N LEU A 149 0.87 -4.91 2.66
CA LEU A 149 0.87 -4.50 1.25
C LEU A 149 -0.36 -3.64 0.91
N LYS A 150 -1.55 -3.99 1.41
CA LYS A 150 -2.76 -3.19 1.20
C LYS A 150 -2.67 -1.81 1.85
N ALA A 151 -2.15 -1.72 3.08
CA ALA A 151 -1.93 -0.44 3.74
C ALA A 151 -0.91 0.43 2.99
N LEU A 152 0.15 -0.18 2.46
CA LEU A 152 1.15 0.50 1.64
C LEU A 152 0.59 1.00 0.31
N ASP A 153 -0.24 0.21 -0.37
CA ASP A 153 -0.92 0.61 -1.60
C ASP A 153 -1.82 1.84 -1.35
N GLU A 154 -2.54 1.87 -0.22
CA GLU A 154 -3.36 3.02 0.18
C GLU A 154 -2.49 4.25 0.49
N PHE A 155 -1.36 4.06 1.19
CA PHE A 155 -0.42 5.15 1.47
C PHE A 155 0.21 5.72 0.18
N ILE A 156 0.59 4.88 -0.77
CA ILE A 156 1.11 5.31 -2.08
C ILE A 156 0.04 6.09 -2.85
N SER A 157 -1.21 5.63 -2.79
CA SER A 157 -2.33 6.34 -3.41
C SER A 157 -2.54 7.73 -2.79
N TYR A 158 -2.45 7.82 -1.47
CA TYR A 158 -2.47 9.11 -0.76
C TYR A 158 -1.34 10.04 -1.20
N LEU A 159 -0.09 9.54 -1.26
CA LEU A 159 1.06 10.33 -1.73
C LEU A 159 0.88 10.77 -3.20
N SER A 160 0.19 9.98 -4.02
CA SER A 160 -0.11 10.33 -5.42
C SER A 160 -1.04 11.54 -5.50
N VAL A 161 -2.10 11.55 -4.69
CA VAL A 161 -3.03 12.70 -4.62
C VAL A 161 -2.32 13.93 -4.08
N LYS A 162 -1.49 13.76 -3.04
CA LYS A 162 -0.73 14.88 -2.46
C LYS A 162 0.28 15.45 -3.47
N GLY A 163 0.97 14.58 -4.22
CA GLY A 163 1.90 15.00 -5.27
C GLY A 163 1.21 15.76 -6.41
N LEU A 164 -0.04 15.42 -6.75
CA LEU A 164 -0.84 16.13 -7.72
C LEU A 164 -1.15 17.57 -7.23
N LEU A 165 -1.63 17.71 -5.99
CA LEU A 165 -1.97 18.99 -5.40
C LEU A 165 -0.76 19.96 -5.28
N LEU A 166 0.45 19.41 -5.12
CA LEU A 166 1.69 20.20 -5.08
C LEU A 166 2.23 20.56 -6.47
N ASP A 167 1.85 19.83 -7.52
CA ASP A 167 2.23 20.10 -8.92
C ASP A 167 1.37 21.23 -9.54
N GLU A 168 0.22 21.56 -8.93
CA GLU A 168 -0.72 22.58 -9.36
C GLU A 168 -0.48 23.96 -8.69
N GLN A 169 0.45 24.04 -7.70
CA GLN A 169 0.85 25.29 -7.03
C GLN A 169 2.15 25.86 -7.61
#